data_f2cc363b7cd0cfe96c7ce5741005c0f9
#
_entry.id   f2cc363b7cd0cfe96c7ce5741005c0f9
#
_cell.length_a   1.000
_cell.length_b   1.000
_cell.length_c   1.000
_cell.angle_alpha   90.00
_cell.angle_beta   90.00
_cell.angle_gamma   90.00
#
_symmetry.space_group_name_H-M   'P 1'
#
loop_
_entity.id
_entity.type
_entity.pdbx_description
1 polymer ?
#
loop_
_entity_poly.entity_id
_entity_poly.type
_entity_poly.pdbx_seq_one_letter_code
_entity_poly.pdbx_strand_id
1 'polypeptide(L)'
;MNTFHQEHKYIKSDIDAIGRLTELETDLRNQVTILGSTQSYLIEQTSIVCNILRRNGFIVEDDEGHYSFTELGIIASHLAEIHPLPISHLLCEWNFFADFSPVQLIGLFSCFTDIKLPSDMRSSQPVSSDDFLRKKILELEQAYHSYQDQELLDGLHSGIDYNDALCYDIIDFSMTWCECTTEYDCKLFIQDEVASKSISIGDFTKSMLKIVTITKEFMNIAETIGHVEFMHKLNQIEGLVLKYVTTSQSLYV
;
A
#
# COMPACT_ATOMS: atom_id res chain seq x y z
N MET A 1 56.33 54.04 -5.18
CA MET A 1 56.18 52.56 -5.07
C MET A 1 54.93 52.12 -4.29
N ASN A 2 54.42 52.95 -3.38
CA ASN A 2 53.23 52.54 -2.56
C ASN A 2 51.86 52.57 -3.29
N THR A 3 51.69 53.43 -4.27
CA THR A 3 50.40 53.56 -5.01
C THR A 3 50.10 52.34 -5.90
N PHE A 4 51.12 51.83 -6.60
CA PHE A 4 50.94 50.67 -7.49
C PHE A 4 50.54 49.37 -6.74
N HIS A 5 51.05 49.20 -5.51
CA HIS A 5 50.68 48.05 -4.68
C HIS A 5 49.24 48.15 -4.09
N GLN A 6 48.77 49.38 -3.80
CA GLN A 6 47.40 49.60 -3.34
C GLN A 6 46.37 49.37 -4.47
N GLU A 7 46.63 49.87 -5.66
CA GLU A 7 45.77 49.67 -6.84
C GLU A 7 45.71 48.22 -7.22
N HIS A 8 46.80 47.47 -7.15
CA HIS A 8 46.77 46.01 -7.42
C HIS A 8 45.97 45.21 -6.40
N LYS A 9 45.95 45.67 -5.13
CA LYS A 9 45.15 45.01 -4.07
C LYS A 9 43.64 45.23 -4.28
N TYR A 10 43.22 46.39 -4.71
CA TYR A 10 41.82 46.69 -5.05
C TYR A 10 41.38 45.93 -6.29
N ILE A 11 42.17 45.91 -7.36
CA ILE A 11 41.86 45.15 -8.58
C ILE A 11 41.69 43.65 -8.29
N LYS A 12 42.54 43.05 -7.46
CA LYS A 12 42.40 41.64 -7.08
C LYS A 12 41.12 41.40 -6.29
N SER A 13 40.80 42.28 -5.34
CA SER A 13 39.54 42.18 -4.57
C SER A 13 38.31 42.30 -5.47
N ASP A 14 38.36 43.17 -6.48
CA ASP A 14 37.25 43.36 -7.42
C ASP A 14 37.09 42.14 -8.35
N ILE A 15 38.18 41.56 -8.83
CA ILE A 15 38.19 40.33 -9.62
C ILE A 15 37.59 39.16 -8.80
N ASP A 16 38.02 39.02 -7.53
CA ASP A 16 37.50 37.99 -6.63
C ASP A 16 36.00 38.20 -6.32
N ALA A 17 35.57 39.48 -6.24
CA ALA A 17 34.15 39.82 -6.05
C ALA A 17 33.32 39.52 -7.29
N ILE A 18 33.82 39.84 -8.49
CA ILE A 18 33.16 39.51 -9.76
C ILE A 18 33.07 37.98 -9.94
N GLY A 19 34.16 37.26 -9.63
CA GLY A 19 34.14 35.79 -9.67
C GLY A 19 33.02 35.17 -8.79
N ARG A 20 32.95 35.64 -7.53
CA ARG A 20 31.86 35.19 -6.60
C ARG A 20 30.48 35.57 -7.10
N LEU A 21 30.31 36.73 -7.69
CA LEU A 21 29.02 37.18 -8.23
C LEU A 21 28.59 36.29 -9.41
N THR A 22 29.54 35.96 -10.30
CA THR A 22 29.29 35.05 -11.43
C THR A 22 28.93 33.63 -10.97
N GLU A 23 29.59 33.13 -9.92
CA GLU A 23 29.25 31.83 -9.30
C GLU A 23 27.82 31.85 -8.72
N LEU A 24 27.50 32.90 -7.94
CA LEU A 24 26.16 33.05 -7.35
C LEU A 24 25.04 33.19 -8.40
N GLU A 25 25.31 33.94 -9.49
CA GLU A 25 24.37 34.05 -10.60
C GLU A 25 24.14 32.71 -11.32
N THR A 26 25.21 31.93 -11.46
CA THR A 26 25.13 30.59 -12.05
C THR A 26 24.34 29.66 -11.16
N ASP A 27 24.62 29.66 -9.86
CA ASP A 27 23.90 28.83 -8.87
C ASP A 27 22.42 29.23 -8.80
N LEU A 28 22.11 30.51 -8.78
CA LEU A 28 20.73 31.00 -8.80
C LEU A 28 20.00 30.53 -10.07
N ARG A 29 20.63 30.63 -11.24
CA ARG A 29 20.04 30.15 -12.50
C ARG A 29 19.77 28.66 -12.47
N ASN A 30 20.70 27.86 -11.94
CA ASN A 30 20.54 26.41 -11.77
C ASN A 30 19.37 26.09 -10.82
N GLN A 31 19.28 26.79 -9.69
CA GLN A 31 18.19 26.61 -8.73
C GLN A 31 16.81 26.95 -9.33
N VAL A 32 16.72 28.04 -10.08
CA VAL A 32 15.47 28.41 -10.78
C VAL A 32 15.09 27.37 -11.82
N THR A 33 16.05 26.80 -12.54
CA THR A 33 15.80 25.75 -13.52
C THR A 33 15.30 24.47 -12.84
N ILE A 34 15.93 24.06 -11.75
CA ILE A 34 15.52 22.88 -10.96
C ILE A 34 14.10 23.09 -10.40
N LEU A 35 13.82 24.26 -9.84
CA LEU A 35 12.48 24.58 -9.33
C LEU A 35 11.41 24.48 -10.44
N GLY A 36 11.68 25.08 -11.60
CA GLY A 36 10.77 25.05 -12.74
C GLY A 36 10.50 23.62 -13.24
N SER A 37 11.55 22.79 -13.37
CA SER A 37 11.40 21.40 -13.79
C SER A 37 10.63 20.57 -12.76
N THR A 38 10.88 20.77 -11.47
CA THR A 38 10.16 20.08 -10.38
C THR A 38 8.69 20.47 -10.37
N GLN A 39 8.36 21.75 -10.51
CA GLN A 39 6.97 22.21 -10.58
C GLN A 39 6.22 21.62 -11.79
N SER A 40 6.86 21.63 -12.97
CA SER A 40 6.27 21.04 -14.18
C SER A 40 6.02 19.54 -14.02
N TYR A 41 6.96 18.80 -13.43
CA TYR A 41 6.83 17.39 -13.13
C TYR A 41 5.64 17.10 -12.19
N LEU A 42 5.51 17.85 -11.10
CA LEU A 42 4.41 17.68 -10.15
C LEU A 42 3.03 17.93 -10.79
N ILE A 43 2.92 18.98 -11.62
CA ILE A 43 1.68 19.30 -12.33
C ILE A 43 1.32 18.16 -13.30
N GLU A 44 2.29 17.67 -14.06
CA GLU A 44 2.11 16.58 -15.02
C GLU A 44 1.68 15.30 -14.31
N GLN A 45 2.39 14.86 -13.27
CA GLN A 45 2.04 13.67 -12.50
C GLN A 45 0.67 13.79 -11.85
N THR A 46 0.32 14.95 -11.29
CA THR A 46 -1.02 15.19 -10.72
C THR A 46 -2.10 15.07 -11.80
N SER A 47 -1.88 15.61 -12.98
CA SER A 47 -2.82 15.50 -14.10
C SER A 47 -3.02 14.05 -14.53
N ILE A 48 -1.94 13.26 -14.59
CA ILE A 48 -2.00 11.83 -14.92
C ILE A 48 -2.84 11.08 -13.86
N VAL A 49 -2.57 11.31 -12.58
CA VAL A 49 -3.35 10.70 -11.48
C VAL A 49 -4.84 11.06 -11.61
N CYS A 50 -5.18 12.34 -11.79
CA CYS A 50 -6.58 12.76 -11.96
C CYS A 50 -7.23 12.08 -13.18
N ASN A 51 -6.51 11.91 -14.29
CA ASN A 51 -7.01 11.22 -15.47
C ASN A 51 -7.27 9.73 -15.22
N ILE A 52 -6.36 9.03 -14.51
CA ILE A 52 -6.54 7.63 -14.13
C ILE A 52 -7.77 7.50 -13.20
N LEU A 53 -7.88 8.35 -12.18
CA LEU A 53 -9.00 8.33 -11.24
C LEU A 53 -10.34 8.60 -11.94
N ARG A 54 -10.39 9.59 -12.85
CA ARG A 54 -11.59 9.92 -13.62
C ARG A 54 -11.98 8.79 -14.58
N ARG A 55 -11.02 8.23 -15.33
CA ARG A 55 -11.24 7.14 -16.27
C ARG A 55 -11.79 5.89 -15.58
N ASN A 56 -11.34 5.62 -14.36
CA ASN A 56 -11.77 4.48 -13.56
C ASN A 56 -12.96 4.81 -12.64
N GLY A 57 -13.57 6.01 -12.74
CA GLY A 57 -14.80 6.35 -12.07
C GLY A 57 -14.68 6.67 -10.57
N PHE A 58 -13.48 6.98 -10.06
CA PHE A 58 -13.29 7.39 -8.65
C PHE A 58 -13.63 8.84 -8.40
N ILE A 59 -13.43 9.70 -9.41
CA ILE A 59 -13.76 11.12 -9.37
C ILE A 59 -14.56 11.52 -10.60
N VAL A 60 -15.37 12.56 -10.43
CA VAL A 60 -16.05 13.27 -11.52
C VAL A 60 -15.62 14.73 -11.53
N GLU A 61 -15.56 15.32 -12.72
CA GLU A 61 -15.22 16.72 -12.95
C GLU A 61 -16.49 17.45 -13.36
N ASP A 62 -16.76 18.58 -12.72
CA ASP A 62 -17.89 19.44 -13.06
C ASP A 62 -17.55 20.40 -14.21
N ASP A 63 -18.54 21.19 -14.66
CA ASP A 63 -18.37 22.14 -15.76
C ASP A 63 -17.41 23.30 -15.43
N GLU A 64 -17.08 23.49 -14.13
CA GLU A 64 -16.15 24.51 -13.64
C GLU A 64 -14.73 23.96 -13.45
N GLY A 65 -14.52 22.65 -13.69
CA GLY A 65 -13.22 21.98 -13.56
C GLY A 65 -12.89 21.53 -12.12
N HIS A 66 -13.87 21.48 -11.22
CA HIS A 66 -13.68 20.97 -9.88
C HIS A 66 -13.92 19.46 -9.83
N TYR A 67 -13.09 18.75 -9.05
CA TYR A 67 -13.23 17.32 -8.82
C TYR A 67 -14.04 17.02 -7.56
N SER A 68 -14.92 16.04 -7.66
CA SER A 68 -15.63 15.45 -6.52
C SER A 68 -15.50 13.93 -6.52
N PHE A 69 -15.52 13.32 -5.33
CA PHE A 69 -15.49 11.86 -5.21
C PHE A 69 -16.84 11.27 -5.62
N THR A 70 -16.77 10.15 -6.35
CA THR A 70 -17.89 9.23 -6.50
C THR A 70 -18.03 8.35 -5.25
N GLU A 71 -19.06 7.50 -5.19
CA GLU A 71 -19.17 6.47 -4.14
C GLU A 71 -17.95 5.55 -4.13
N LEU A 72 -17.47 5.14 -5.30
CA LEU A 72 -16.25 4.35 -5.45
C LEU A 72 -15.01 5.11 -4.94
N GLY A 73 -14.92 6.40 -5.21
CA GLY A 73 -13.86 7.27 -4.70
C GLY A 73 -13.89 7.41 -3.18
N ILE A 74 -15.07 7.49 -2.59
CA ILE A 74 -15.24 7.50 -1.13
C ILE A 74 -14.74 6.16 -0.54
N ILE A 75 -15.13 5.03 -1.11
CA ILE A 75 -14.64 3.71 -0.69
C ILE A 75 -13.12 3.66 -0.74
N ALA A 76 -12.52 4.05 -1.86
CA ALA A 76 -11.06 4.04 -2.04
C ALA A 76 -10.33 4.93 -1.03
N SER A 77 -10.92 6.05 -0.63
CA SER A 77 -10.31 7.00 0.33
C SER A 77 -10.14 6.45 1.74
N HIS A 78 -10.85 5.38 2.10
CA HIS A 78 -10.73 4.72 3.40
C HIS A 78 -9.63 3.63 3.44
N LEU A 79 -9.05 3.26 2.30
CA LEU A 79 -8.04 2.21 2.19
C LEU A 79 -6.64 2.83 2.14
N ALA A 80 -5.84 2.60 3.17
CA ALA A 80 -4.47 3.07 3.29
C ALA A 80 -3.45 1.93 3.37
N GLU A 81 -3.87 0.77 3.89
CA GLU A 81 -3.02 -0.38 4.12
C GLU A 81 -2.84 -1.28 2.89
N ILE A 82 -3.67 -1.09 1.88
CA ILE A 82 -3.69 -1.86 0.63
C ILE A 82 -3.91 -0.92 -0.55
N HIS A 83 -3.57 -1.36 -1.76
CA HIS A 83 -3.78 -0.54 -2.96
C HIS A 83 -5.28 -0.26 -3.17
N PRO A 84 -5.73 1.01 -3.02
CA PRO A 84 -7.15 1.31 -2.92
C PRO A 84 -7.93 1.06 -4.22
N LEU A 85 -7.33 1.33 -5.39
CA LEU A 85 -8.07 1.36 -6.65
C LEU A 85 -8.56 -0.03 -7.10
N PRO A 86 -7.69 -1.07 -7.23
CA PRO A 86 -8.18 -2.39 -7.65
C PRO A 86 -9.14 -2.98 -6.61
N ILE A 87 -8.87 -2.81 -5.33
CA ILE A 87 -9.71 -3.37 -4.26
C ILE A 87 -11.08 -2.72 -4.20
N SER A 88 -11.21 -1.43 -4.43
CA SER A 88 -12.51 -0.76 -4.42
C SER A 88 -13.41 -1.26 -5.55
N HIS A 89 -12.87 -1.49 -6.74
CA HIS A 89 -13.61 -2.10 -7.84
C HIS A 89 -14.07 -3.52 -7.48
N LEU A 90 -13.15 -4.35 -7.00
CA LEU A 90 -13.46 -5.73 -6.63
C LEU A 90 -14.45 -5.81 -5.46
N LEU A 91 -14.38 -4.89 -4.49
CA LEU A 91 -15.36 -4.83 -3.41
C LEU A 91 -16.79 -4.64 -3.93
N CYS A 92 -16.96 -3.76 -4.92
CA CYS A 92 -18.26 -3.55 -5.57
C CYS A 92 -18.67 -4.77 -6.42
N GLU A 93 -17.75 -5.32 -7.24
CA GLU A 93 -18.01 -6.49 -8.09
C GLU A 93 -18.36 -7.74 -7.26
N TRP A 94 -17.74 -7.92 -6.10
CA TRP A 94 -17.98 -9.02 -5.18
C TRP A 94 -19.11 -8.73 -4.19
N ASN A 95 -19.93 -7.73 -4.49
CA ASN A 95 -21.08 -7.34 -3.66
C ASN A 95 -20.73 -7.25 -2.17
N PHE A 96 -19.71 -6.45 -1.84
CA PHE A 96 -19.21 -6.25 -0.47
C PHE A 96 -18.87 -7.58 0.23
N PHE A 97 -18.19 -8.45 -0.49
CA PHE A 97 -17.79 -9.78 -0.02
C PHE A 97 -18.97 -10.65 0.45
N ALA A 98 -20.16 -10.51 -0.18
CA ALA A 98 -21.38 -11.22 0.24
C ALA A 98 -21.17 -12.74 0.31
N ASP A 99 -20.51 -13.33 -0.68
CA ASP A 99 -20.29 -14.77 -0.80
C ASP A 99 -19.10 -15.30 0.03
N PHE A 100 -18.31 -14.41 0.65
CA PHE A 100 -17.17 -14.83 1.45
C PHE A 100 -17.57 -15.16 2.89
N SER A 101 -17.02 -16.22 3.45
CA SER A 101 -17.01 -16.44 4.90
C SER A 101 -15.96 -15.54 5.58
N PRO A 102 -16.08 -15.29 6.90
CA PRO A 102 -15.05 -14.57 7.65
C PRO A 102 -13.65 -15.20 7.54
N VAL A 103 -13.57 -16.52 7.50
CA VAL A 103 -12.30 -17.26 7.37
C VAL A 103 -11.69 -17.06 5.98
N GLN A 104 -12.51 -17.08 4.93
CA GLN A 104 -12.04 -16.78 3.57
C GLN A 104 -11.57 -15.33 3.43
N LEU A 105 -12.20 -14.36 4.13
CA LEU A 105 -11.72 -13.00 4.17
C LEU A 105 -10.35 -12.89 4.86
N ILE A 106 -10.10 -13.66 5.91
CA ILE A 106 -8.79 -13.73 6.55
C ILE A 106 -7.74 -14.26 5.57
N GLY A 107 -8.07 -15.32 4.82
CA GLY A 107 -7.21 -15.82 3.74
C GLY A 107 -6.95 -14.78 2.64
N LEU A 108 -7.96 -14.04 2.22
CA LEU A 108 -7.82 -12.95 1.24
C LEU A 108 -6.94 -11.82 1.79
N PHE A 109 -7.19 -11.37 3.02
CA PHE A 109 -6.45 -10.27 3.63
C PHE A 109 -5.00 -10.65 3.97
N SER A 110 -4.72 -11.95 4.13
CA SER A 110 -3.35 -12.43 4.30
C SER A 110 -2.46 -12.17 3.08
N CYS A 111 -3.05 -12.00 1.90
CA CYS A 111 -2.31 -11.63 0.69
C CYS A 111 -1.65 -10.24 0.77
N PHE A 112 -2.08 -9.38 1.69
CA PHE A 112 -1.54 -8.04 1.88
C PHE A 112 -0.58 -7.93 3.06
N THR A 113 -0.12 -9.05 3.58
CA THR A 113 0.86 -9.08 4.68
C THR A 113 2.28 -9.06 4.12
N ASP A 114 3.20 -8.45 4.89
CA ASP A 114 4.60 -8.30 4.48
C ASP A 114 5.46 -9.51 4.88
N ILE A 115 4.87 -10.69 5.09
CA ILE A 115 5.64 -11.89 5.40
C ILE A 115 6.48 -12.28 4.18
N LYS A 116 7.78 -12.40 4.41
CA LYS A 116 8.72 -12.91 3.42
C LYS A 116 9.28 -14.26 3.88
N LEU A 117 8.85 -15.31 3.21
CA LEU A 117 9.48 -16.62 3.37
C LEU A 117 10.85 -16.68 2.67
N PRO A 118 11.72 -17.61 3.04
CA PRO A 118 12.91 -17.94 2.26
C PRO A 118 12.55 -18.20 0.79
N SER A 119 13.42 -17.81 -0.14
CA SER A 119 13.15 -17.82 -1.58
C SER A 119 12.76 -19.19 -2.15
N ASP A 120 13.22 -20.26 -1.52
CA ASP A 120 12.92 -21.66 -1.86
C ASP A 120 11.54 -22.13 -1.36
N MET A 121 10.90 -21.38 -0.47
CA MET A 121 9.58 -21.66 0.11
C MET A 121 8.50 -20.68 -0.39
N ARG A 122 8.87 -19.65 -1.14
CA ARG A 122 7.92 -18.65 -1.64
C ARG A 122 7.03 -19.21 -2.74
N SER A 123 5.75 -18.93 -2.64
CA SER A 123 4.77 -19.21 -3.68
C SER A 123 4.70 -18.05 -4.68
N SER A 124 4.95 -18.34 -5.95
CA SER A 124 4.83 -17.37 -7.05
C SER A 124 3.41 -17.26 -7.60
N GLN A 125 2.50 -18.11 -7.12
CA GLN A 125 1.10 -18.17 -7.55
C GLN A 125 0.20 -18.38 -6.34
N PRO A 126 -1.07 -17.94 -6.39
CA PRO A 126 -2.02 -18.19 -5.31
C PRO A 126 -2.31 -19.68 -5.18
N VAL A 127 -1.83 -20.27 -4.09
CA VAL A 127 -2.11 -21.67 -3.73
C VAL A 127 -3.04 -21.67 -2.52
N SER A 128 -4.26 -22.17 -2.70
CA SER A 128 -5.22 -22.40 -1.62
C SER A 128 -5.96 -23.69 -1.86
N SER A 129 -6.29 -24.38 -0.79
CA SER A 129 -7.17 -25.57 -0.77
C SER A 129 -8.63 -25.19 -1.04
N ASP A 130 -9.01 -23.93 -0.83
CA ASP A 130 -10.32 -23.37 -1.13
C ASP A 130 -10.35 -22.86 -2.58
N ASP A 131 -11.06 -23.59 -3.46
CA ASP A 131 -11.17 -23.27 -4.87
C ASP A 131 -11.87 -21.91 -5.14
N PHE A 132 -12.85 -21.53 -4.31
CA PHE A 132 -13.53 -20.24 -4.42
C PHE A 132 -12.55 -19.11 -4.10
N LEU A 133 -11.87 -19.21 -2.97
CA LEU A 133 -10.88 -18.21 -2.54
C LEU A 133 -9.74 -18.08 -3.55
N ARG A 134 -9.20 -19.21 -4.02
CA ARG A 134 -8.14 -19.22 -5.04
C ARG A 134 -8.56 -18.47 -6.31
N LYS A 135 -9.80 -18.69 -6.79
CA LYS A 135 -10.33 -17.97 -7.95
C LYS A 135 -10.42 -16.47 -7.68
N LYS A 136 -10.88 -16.07 -6.50
CA LYS A 136 -10.99 -14.66 -6.10
C LYS A 136 -9.64 -13.97 -5.98
N ILE A 137 -8.61 -14.67 -5.50
CA ILE A 137 -7.24 -14.14 -5.45
C ILE A 137 -6.65 -13.99 -6.87
N LEU A 138 -6.97 -14.88 -7.81
CA LEU A 138 -6.58 -14.69 -9.22
C LEU A 138 -7.28 -13.47 -9.86
N GLU A 139 -8.54 -13.21 -9.55
CA GLU A 139 -9.26 -12.00 -9.97
C GLU A 139 -8.57 -10.75 -9.37
N LEU A 140 -8.13 -10.81 -8.12
CA LEU A 140 -7.36 -9.75 -7.46
C LEU A 140 -6.03 -9.49 -8.16
N GLU A 141 -5.26 -10.52 -8.44
CA GLU A 141 -3.97 -10.42 -9.16
C GLU A 141 -4.16 -9.77 -10.53
N GLN A 142 -5.18 -10.18 -11.28
CA GLN A 142 -5.51 -9.59 -12.58
C GLN A 142 -5.87 -8.10 -12.47
N ALA A 143 -6.61 -7.72 -11.43
CA ALA A 143 -6.93 -6.31 -11.19
C ALA A 143 -5.67 -5.48 -10.89
N TYR A 144 -4.74 -6.00 -10.09
CA TYR A 144 -3.44 -5.35 -9.82
C TYR A 144 -2.63 -5.16 -11.10
N HIS A 145 -2.50 -6.21 -11.93
CA HIS A 145 -1.81 -6.11 -13.22
C HIS A 145 -2.47 -5.10 -14.15
N SER A 146 -3.80 -5.03 -14.18
CA SER A 146 -4.51 -4.04 -15.00
C SER A 146 -4.17 -2.60 -14.61
N TYR A 147 -4.04 -2.31 -13.31
CA TYR A 147 -3.63 -0.99 -12.83
C TYR A 147 -2.15 -0.71 -13.10
N GLN A 148 -1.27 -1.69 -12.94
CA GLN A 148 0.13 -1.60 -13.35
C GLN A 148 0.28 -1.21 -14.81
N ASP A 149 -0.45 -1.87 -15.70
CA ASP A 149 -0.44 -1.59 -17.13
C ASP A 149 -0.94 -0.18 -17.42
N GLN A 150 -1.99 0.29 -16.72
CA GLN A 150 -2.48 1.66 -16.88
C GLN A 150 -1.45 2.69 -16.46
N GLU A 151 -0.78 2.50 -15.32
CA GLU A 151 0.29 3.40 -14.85
C GLU A 151 1.46 3.44 -15.83
N LEU A 152 1.88 2.29 -16.34
CA LEU A 152 2.94 2.20 -17.34
C LEU A 152 2.59 2.92 -18.64
N LEU A 153 1.36 2.74 -19.14
CA LEU A 153 0.88 3.38 -20.37
C LEU A 153 0.76 4.89 -20.23
N ASP A 154 0.33 5.37 -19.07
CA ASP A 154 0.15 6.79 -18.78
C ASP A 154 1.46 7.46 -18.30
N GLY A 155 2.52 6.70 -18.05
CA GLY A 155 3.80 7.22 -17.54
C GLY A 155 3.74 7.69 -16.10
N LEU A 156 2.85 7.11 -15.28
CA LEU A 156 2.77 7.40 -13.84
C LEU A 156 3.84 6.61 -13.08
N HIS A 157 4.51 7.28 -12.16
CA HIS A 157 5.42 6.67 -11.20
C HIS A 157 4.81 6.74 -9.79
N SER A 158 3.86 5.85 -9.50
CA SER A 158 3.19 5.80 -8.19
C SER A 158 4.11 5.34 -7.05
N GLY A 159 5.16 4.61 -7.38
CA GLY A 159 6.06 3.98 -6.40
C GLY A 159 5.53 2.66 -5.83
N ILE A 160 4.41 2.16 -6.34
CA ILE A 160 3.88 0.85 -5.95
C ILE A 160 4.73 -0.25 -6.58
N ASP A 161 5.24 -1.16 -5.75
CA ASP A 161 5.88 -2.38 -6.23
C ASP A 161 4.83 -3.47 -6.48
N TYR A 162 4.29 -3.51 -7.68
CA TYR A 162 3.26 -4.47 -8.08
C TYR A 162 3.73 -5.92 -8.03
N ASN A 163 5.05 -6.18 -8.15
CA ASN A 163 5.58 -7.54 -8.10
C ASN A 163 5.60 -8.13 -6.68
N ASP A 164 5.72 -7.26 -5.66
CA ASP A 164 5.76 -7.64 -4.25
C ASP A 164 4.48 -7.20 -3.49
N ALA A 165 3.46 -6.71 -4.20
CA ALA A 165 2.23 -6.19 -3.61
C ALA A 165 1.32 -7.25 -3.01
N LEU A 166 1.43 -8.49 -3.49
CA LEU A 166 0.62 -9.62 -3.03
C LEU A 166 1.53 -10.77 -2.54
N CYS A 167 1.20 -11.29 -1.36
CA CYS A 167 1.85 -12.44 -0.73
C CYS A 167 0.92 -13.65 -0.75
N TYR A 168 1.38 -14.80 -1.28
CA TYR A 168 0.55 -16.00 -1.35
C TYR A 168 0.95 -17.08 -0.33
N ASP A 169 1.95 -16.81 0.48
CA ASP A 169 2.66 -17.81 1.29
C ASP A 169 1.88 -18.28 2.51
N ILE A 170 0.91 -17.48 2.99
CA ILE A 170 0.21 -17.74 4.26
C ILE A 170 -1.33 -17.78 4.14
N ILE A 171 -1.87 -18.01 2.94
CA ILE A 171 -3.33 -18.02 2.71
C ILE A 171 -3.98 -19.11 3.56
N ASP A 172 -3.75 -20.38 3.24
CA ASP A 172 -4.34 -21.52 3.97
C ASP A 172 -3.84 -21.58 5.42
N PHE A 173 -2.63 -21.14 5.66
CA PHE A 173 -2.03 -21.05 6.97
C PHE A 173 -2.81 -20.10 7.92
N SER A 174 -3.20 -18.91 7.45
CA SER A 174 -4.03 -17.99 8.23
C SER A 174 -5.45 -18.53 8.44
N MET A 175 -5.98 -19.26 7.49
CA MET A 175 -7.29 -19.94 7.62
C MET A 175 -7.23 -21.05 8.66
N THR A 176 -6.19 -21.90 8.63
CA THR A 176 -5.98 -22.97 9.61
C THR A 176 -5.78 -22.40 11.03
N TRP A 177 -5.09 -21.28 11.17
CA TRP A 177 -5.00 -20.57 12.45
C TRP A 177 -6.38 -20.26 13.04
N CYS A 178 -7.35 -19.88 12.21
CA CYS A 178 -8.71 -19.58 12.68
C CYS A 178 -9.41 -20.80 13.29
N GLU A 179 -9.08 -22.01 12.87
CA GLU A 179 -9.64 -23.28 13.37
C GLU A 179 -9.11 -23.67 14.75
N CYS A 180 -7.96 -23.14 15.17
CA CYS A 180 -7.41 -23.38 16.49
C CYS A 180 -8.34 -22.77 17.56
N THR A 181 -9.00 -23.59 18.37
CA THR A 181 -10.00 -23.13 19.35
C THR A 181 -9.49 -23.16 20.79
N THR A 182 -8.43 -23.91 21.07
CA THR A 182 -7.83 -24.00 22.41
C THR A 182 -6.43 -23.42 22.44
N GLU A 183 -5.95 -23.07 23.65
CA GLU A 183 -4.56 -22.62 23.84
C GLU A 183 -3.57 -23.71 23.41
N TYR A 184 -3.91 -24.97 23.59
CA TYR A 184 -3.05 -26.09 23.19
C TYR A 184 -2.94 -26.18 21.67
N ASP A 185 -4.05 -26.06 20.93
CA ASP A 185 -4.04 -26.06 19.46
C ASP A 185 -3.21 -24.91 18.91
N CYS A 186 -3.37 -23.73 19.50
CA CYS A 186 -2.60 -22.54 19.12
C CYS A 186 -1.09 -22.71 19.37
N LYS A 187 -0.70 -23.34 20.49
CA LYS A 187 0.70 -23.67 20.76
C LYS A 187 1.26 -24.66 19.77
N LEU A 188 0.54 -25.74 19.47
CA LEU A 188 0.96 -26.73 18.47
C LEU A 188 1.12 -26.07 17.10
N PHE A 189 0.13 -25.27 16.67
CA PHE A 189 0.20 -24.55 15.41
C PHE A 189 1.45 -23.68 15.30
N ILE A 190 1.79 -22.95 16.38
CA ILE A 190 3.00 -22.09 16.37
C ILE A 190 4.26 -22.95 16.35
N GLN A 191 4.32 -24.03 17.11
CA GLN A 191 5.50 -24.88 17.21
C GLN A 191 5.77 -25.68 15.94
N ASP A 192 4.71 -26.18 15.31
CA ASP A 192 4.83 -27.09 14.16
C ASP A 192 4.69 -26.34 12.84
N GLU A 193 3.62 -25.55 12.65
CA GLU A 193 3.32 -24.91 11.36
C GLU A 193 4.13 -23.63 11.16
N VAL A 194 4.12 -22.71 12.17
CA VAL A 194 4.85 -21.44 12.04
C VAL A 194 6.36 -21.67 11.96
N ALA A 195 6.88 -22.56 12.80
CA ALA A 195 8.30 -22.89 12.81
C ALA A 195 8.74 -23.62 11.51
N SER A 196 7.89 -24.52 10.96
CA SER A 196 8.21 -25.26 9.71
C SER A 196 8.37 -24.33 8.52
N LYS A 197 7.67 -23.19 8.49
CA LYS A 197 7.78 -22.16 7.46
C LYS A 197 8.91 -21.16 7.71
N SER A 198 9.71 -21.35 8.76
CA SER A 198 10.77 -20.41 9.17
C SER A 198 10.24 -18.99 9.47
N ILE A 199 8.99 -18.86 9.84
CA ILE A 199 8.38 -17.60 10.25
C ILE A 199 8.65 -17.38 11.74
N SER A 200 9.11 -16.19 12.12
CA SER A 200 9.21 -15.84 13.54
C SER A 200 7.81 -15.61 14.15
N ILE A 201 7.64 -15.89 15.44
CA ILE A 201 6.39 -15.60 16.16
C ILE A 201 6.05 -14.10 16.04
N GLY A 202 7.07 -13.24 16.07
CA GLY A 202 6.89 -11.79 15.90
C GLY A 202 6.33 -11.41 14.54
N ASP A 203 6.83 -11.98 13.45
CA ASP A 203 6.35 -11.70 12.10
C ASP A 203 4.96 -12.30 11.89
N PHE A 204 4.70 -13.50 12.41
CA PHE A 204 3.37 -14.08 12.42
C PHE A 204 2.36 -13.16 13.14
N THR A 205 2.70 -12.69 14.35
CA THR A 205 1.83 -11.79 15.09
C THR A 205 1.60 -10.46 14.35
N LYS A 206 2.63 -9.89 13.73
CA LYS A 206 2.48 -8.67 12.91
C LYS A 206 1.52 -8.90 11.74
N SER A 207 1.59 -10.04 11.08
CA SER A 207 0.69 -10.37 9.97
C SER A 207 -0.76 -10.52 10.44
N MET A 208 -0.99 -11.14 11.58
CA MET A 208 -2.32 -11.21 12.18
C MET A 208 -2.86 -9.82 12.54
N LEU A 209 -2.01 -8.94 13.08
CA LEU A 209 -2.37 -7.54 13.35
C LEU A 209 -2.64 -6.75 12.06
N LYS A 210 -1.87 -6.99 10.99
CA LYS A 210 -2.11 -6.36 9.68
C LYS A 210 -3.48 -6.74 9.13
N ILE A 211 -3.87 -8.02 9.20
CA ILE A 211 -5.21 -8.48 8.81
C ILE A 211 -6.30 -7.71 9.57
N VAL A 212 -6.12 -7.52 10.90
CA VAL A 212 -7.07 -6.75 11.71
C VAL A 212 -7.12 -5.28 11.30
N THR A 213 -5.96 -4.67 10.99
CA THR A 213 -5.92 -3.27 10.53
C THR A 213 -6.67 -3.09 9.21
N ILE A 214 -6.43 -3.98 8.24
CA ILE A 214 -7.18 -4.00 6.96
C ILE A 214 -8.69 -4.20 7.22
N THR A 215 -9.06 -5.12 8.12
CA THR A 215 -10.45 -5.34 8.50
C THR A 215 -11.11 -4.06 9.03
N LYS A 216 -10.40 -3.28 9.85
CA LYS A 216 -10.90 -2.00 10.40
C LYS A 216 -11.12 -0.95 9.31
N GLU A 217 -10.28 -0.90 8.28
CA GLU A 217 -10.52 -0.03 7.13
C GLU A 217 -11.81 -0.42 6.39
N PHE A 218 -12.03 -1.71 6.15
CA PHE A 218 -13.29 -2.17 5.57
C PHE A 218 -14.51 -1.95 6.48
N MET A 219 -14.34 -2.00 7.80
CA MET A 219 -15.41 -1.64 8.74
C MET A 219 -15.78 -0.16 8.63
N ASN A 220 -14.79 0.73 8.49
CA ASN A 220 -15.03 2.16 8.27
C ASN A 220 -15.80 2.40 6.95
N ILE A 221 -15.47 1.64 5.90
CA ILE A 221 -16.23 1.67 4.64
C ILE A 221 -17.66 1.23 4.89
N ALA A 222 -17.87 0.06 5.52
CA ALA A 222 -19.20 -0.48 5.82
C ALA A 222 -20.06 0.49 6.63
N GLU A 223 -19.45 1.20 7.58
CA GLU A 223 -20.09 2.21 8.40
C GLU A 223 -20.49 3.45 7.56
N THR A 224 -19.57 3.94 6.72
CA THR A 224 -19.77 5.10 5.86
C THR A 224 -20.90 4.89 4.86
N ILE A 225 -20.99 3.70 4.25
CA ILE A 225 -22.04 3.37 3.27
C ILE A 225 -23.31 2.76 3.92
N GLY A 226 -23.30 2.50 5.23
CA GLY A 226 -24.42 1.93 5.96
C GLY A 226 -24.68 0.44 5.68
N HIS A 227 -23.66 -0.36 5.31
CA HIS A 227 -23.82 -1.77 4.93
C HIS A 227 -23.70 -2.70 6.16
N VAL A 228 -24.82 -2.93 6.84
CA VAL A 228 -24.87 -3.65 8.13
C VAL A 228 -24.39 -5.11 8.04
N GLU A 229 -24.79 -5.85 6.99
CA GLU A 229 -24.41 -7.27 6.84
C GLU A 229 -22.89 -7.41 6.66
N PHE A 230 -22.29 -6.52 5.87
CA PHE A 230 -20.85 -6.47 5.68
C PHE A 230 -20.12 -6.20 6.99
N MET A 231 -20.55 -5.19 7.73
CA MET A 231 -20.02 -4.86 9.05
C MET A 231 -20.11 -6.05 10.01
N HIS A 232 -21.26 -6.73 10.03
CA HIS A 232 -21.46 -7.90 10.92
C HIS A 232 -20.50 -9.06 10.62
N LYS A 233 -20.19 -9.25 9.32
CA LYS A 233 -19.23 -10.26 8.87
C LYS A 233 -17.79 -9.88 9.31
N LEU A 234 -17.40 -8.65 9.12
CA LEU A 234 -16.06 -8.14 9.46
C LEU A 234 -15.79 -8.17 10.98
N ASN A 235 -16.80 -7.88 11.80
CA ASN A 235 -16.70 -7.93 13.26
C ASN A 235 -16.27 -9.29 13.83
N GLN A 236 -16.42 -10.37 13.06
CA GLN A 236 -16.02 -11.72 13.50
C GLN A 236 -14.51 -11.95 13.34
N ILE A 237 -13.84 -11.20 12.45
CA ILE A 237 -12.46 -11.45 12.05
C ILE A 237 -11.48 -11.25 13.21
N GLU A 238 -11.59 -10.16 13.96
CA GLU A 238 -10.66 -9.85 15.04
C GLU A 238 -10.59 -10.99 16.08
N GLY A 239 -11.74 -11.55 16.47
CA GLY A 239 -11.80 -12.66 17.42
C GLY A 239 -11.26 -13.99 16.87
N LEU A 240 -11.29 -14.19 15.55
CA LEU A 240 -10.72 -15.37 14.89
C LEU A 240 -9.20 -15.29 14.78
N VAL A 241 -8.65 -14.09 14.66
CA VAL A 241 -7.22 -13.84 14.38
C VAL A 241 -6.45 -13.54 15.65
N LEU A 242 -6.96 -12.64 16.52
CA LEU A 242 -6.29 -12.25 17.75
C LEU A 242 -6.74 -13.13 18.91
N LYS A 243 -5.93 -14.13 19.21
CA LYS A 243 -6.17 -15.06 20.32
C LYS A 243 -4.85 -15.54 20.91
N TYR A 244 -4.83 -15.74 22.21
CA TYR A 244 -3.68 -16.25 22.99
C TYR A 244 -2.41 -15.43 22.74
N VAL A 245 -1.38 -16.03 22.09
CA VAL A 245 -0.08 -15.38 21.87
C VAL A 245 -0.20 -14.11 21.05
N THR A 246 -1.12 -14.04 20.09
CA THR A 246 -1.30 -12.85 19.26
C THR A 246 -1.97 -11.68 19.98
N THR A 247 -2.55 -11.91 21.18
CA THR A 247 -3.13 -10.85 22.01
C THR A 247 -2.11 -10.24 22.97
N SER A 248 -0.96 -10.89 23.20
CA SER A 248 0.06 -10.37 24.10
C SER A 248 0.76 -9.16 23.48
N GLN A 249 0.49 -7.98 24.00
CA GLN A 249 1.12 -6.72 23.54
C GLN A 249 2.62 -6.63 23.84
N SER A 250 3.19 -7.56 24.57
CA SER A 250 4.61 -7.60 24.93
C SER A 250 5.34 -8.64 24.09
N LEU A 251 5.90 -8.22 22.97
CA LEU A 251 6.89 -9.00 22.20
C LEU A 251 8.31 -8.94 22.83
N TYR A 252 8.43 -8.38 24.02
CA TYR A 252 9.66 -8.32 24.79
C TYR A 252 9.52 -9.23 26.02
N VAL A 253 9.78 -10.51 25.83
CA VAL A 253 10.16 -11.44 26.90
C VAL A 253 11.47 -12.08 26.50
#